data_f54d605a34c0d6dcc67918e701655e2a
#
_entry.id   f54d605a34c0d6dcc67918e701655e2a
#
_cell.length_a   1.000
_cell.length_b   1.000
_cell.length_c   1.000
_cell.angle_alpha   90.00
_cell.angle_beta   90.00
_cell.angle_gamma   90.00
#
_symmetry.space_group_name_H-M   'P 1'
#
loop_
_entity.id
_entity.type
_entity.pdbx_description
1 polymer ?
#
loop_
_entity_poly.entity_id
_entity_poly.type
_entity_poly.pdbx_seq_one_letter_code
_entity_poly.pdbx_strand_id
1 'polypeptide(L)'
;MQSNWVPIIVGWVIVLLTVITVYYLQSILLFAFDQLDGNGNFYDIKSPATLLTVLGSYACIIFLSPLFNGAVRLSANLAQNQRTYTSEMFYYFSGIRLYFKTILFNLIVGWFFLILSRLTDVYTYASKILSANLGDSGLSAEKIAVLIFAAVISAIIDILLYLILVHFQMLVYSIQPERGAFGCTFLLLPFVFKNFGKALSLFLSFIGWFALCFFVVPSMYTVPYFITASANEAKWLLKAEY
;
A
#
# COMPACT_ATOMS: atom_id res chain seq x y z
N MET A 1 -20.48 -3.60 24.68
CA MET A 1 -19.07 -3.16 24.71
C MET A 1 -18.94 -1.98 23.76
N GLN A 2 -18.59 -0.78 24.27
CA GLN A 2 -18.30 0.33 23.39
C GLN A 2 -16.98 0.05 22.66
N SER A 3 -17.05 -0.16 21.36
CA SER A 3 -15.86 -0.30 20.51
C SER A 3 -15.17 1.06 20.45
N ASN A 4 -13.97 1.15 21.02
CA ASN A 4 -13.22 2.39 21.02
C ASN A 4 -12.47 2.56 19.67
N TRP A 5 -13.04 3.34 18.76
CA TRP A 5 -12.48 3.63 17.44
C TRP A 5 -11.32 4.66 17.47
N VAL A 6 -11.20 5.39 18.57
CA VAL A 6 -10.21 6.47 18.69
C VAL A 6 -8.77 5.99 18.45
N PRO A 7 -8.29 4.88 19.05
CA PRO A 7 -6.93 4.39 18.77
C PRO A 7 -6.68 4.08 17.30
N ILE A 8 -7.69 3.57 16.58
CA ILE A 8 -7.55 3.21 15.17
C ILE A 8 -7.42 4.48 14.33
N ILE A 9 -8.29 5.46 14.54
CA ILE A 9 -8.24 6.74 13.83
C ILE A 9 -6.90 7.42 14.10
N VAL A 10 -6.46 7.50 15.36
CA VAL A 10 -5.16 8.07 15.73
C VAL A 10 -4.01 7.32 15.07
N GLY A 11 -4.04 5.98 15.04
CA GLY A 11 -3.03 5.17 14.38
C GLY A 11 -2.91 5.49 12.88
N TRP A 12 -4.05 5.61 12.18
CA TRP A 12 -4.05 5.96 10.76
C TRP A 12 -3.62 7.40 10.49
N VAL A 13 -3.97 8.35 11.38
CA VAL A 13 -3.46 9.73 11.29
C VAL A 13 -1.93 9.76 11.45
N ILE A 14 -1.37 9.00 12.39
CA ILE A 14 0.09 8.90 12.56
C ILE A 14 0.75 8.32 11.29
N VAL A 15 0.19 7.26 10.71
CA VAL A 15 0.68 6.71 9.44
C VAL A 15 0.66 7.76 8.33
N LEU A 16 -0.46 8.45 8.16
CA LEU A 16 -0.61 9.49 7.14
C LEU A 16 0.42 10.61 7.33
N LEU A 17 0.56 11.12 8.55
CA LEU A 17 1.57 12.15 8.88
C LEU A 17 2.99 11.67 8.59
N THR A 18 3.30 10.40 8.89
CA THR A 18 4.61 9.80 8.60
C THR A 18 4.89 9.79 7.11
N VAL A 19 3.94 9.34 6.28
CA VAL A 19 4.08 9.31 4.82
C VAL A 19 4.26 10.72 4.26
N ILE A 20 3.43 11.67 4.71
CA ILE A 20 3.52 13.08 4.32
C ILE A 20 4.89 13.65 4.67
N THR A 21 5.38 13.39 5.88
CA THR A 21 6.69 13.87 6.34
C THR A 21 7.82 13.34 5.47
N VAL A 22 7.83 12.03 5.17
CA VAL A 22 8.85 11.42 4.30
C VAL A 22 8.80 12.02 2.90
N TYR A 23 7.59 12.21 2.34
CA TYR A 23 7.42 12.82 1.02
C TYR A 23 7.94 14.27 0.96
N TYR A 24 7.57 15.10 1.96
CA TYR A 24 8.07 16.48 2.01
C TYR A 24 9.58 16.54 2.22
N LEU A 25 10.13 15.68 3.08
CA LEU A 25 11.58 15.61 3.28
C LEU A 25 12.31 15.25 1.97
N GLN A 26 11.79 14.29 1.23
CA GLN A 26 12.30 13.92 -0.09
C GLN A 26 12.26 15.10 -1.05
N SER A 27 11.14 15.82 -1.11
CA SER A 27 10.98 16.97 -2.00
C SER A 27 11.94 18.10 -1.65
N ILE A 28 12.15 18.40 -0.36
CA ILE A 28 13.10 19.41 0.11
C ILE A 28 14.53 19.00 -0.25
N LEU A 29 14.91 17.73 -0.05
CA LEU A 29 16.24 17.24 -0.40
C LEU A 29 16.50 17.32 -1.90
N LEU A 30 15.54 16.90 -2.73
CA LEU A 30 15.66 17.01 -4.18
C LEU A 30 15.83 18.48 -4.62
N PHE A 31 15.01 19.39 -4.06
CA PHE A 31 15.14 20.82 -4.33
C PHE A 31 16.50 21.38 -3.90
N ALA A 32 16.99 21.01 -2.73
CA ALA A 32 18.28 21.46 -2.24
C ALA A 32 19.45 20.97 -3.14
N PHE A 33 19.40 19.72 -3.59
CA PHE A 33 20.41 19.18 -4.49
C PHE A 33 20.37 19.81 -5.89
N ASP A 34 19.17 20.09 -6.41
CA ASP A 34 19.02 20.78 -7.69
C ASP A 34 19.63 22.18 -7.65
N GLN A 35 19.44 22.93 -6.55
CA GLN A 35 20.06 24.23 -6.34
C GLN A 35 21.59 24.15 -6.25
N LEU A 36 22.14 23.06 -5.73
CA LEU A 36 23.60 22.86 -5.63
C LEU A 36 24.24 22.49 -6.98
N ASP A 37 23.54 21.65 -7.78
CA ASP A 37 24.07 21.16 -9.06
C ASP A 37 23.86 22.14 -10.23
N GLY A 38 22.99 23.14 -10.08
CA GLY A 38 22.76 24.23 -11.06
C GLY A 38 22.20 23.79 -12.43
N ASN A 39 21.82 22.52 -12.58
CA ASN A 39 21.44 21.93 -13.87
C ASN A 39 19.95 21.99 -14.19
N GLY A 40 19.08 22.44 -13.27
CA GLY A 40 17.64 22.64 -13.51
C GLY A 40 16.82 21.41 -13.92
N ASN A 41 17.41 20.22 -13.91
CA ASN A 41 16.76 18.97 -14.30
C ASN A 41 16.36 18.15 -13.09
N PHE A 42 15.27 18.51 -12.43
CA PHE A 42 14.68 17.87 -11.24
C PHE A 42 14.51 16.36 -11.31
N TYR A 43 14.55 15.76 -12.49
CA TYR A 43 14.20 14.36 -12.72
C TYR A 43 15.28 13.55 -13.42
N ASP A 44 16.50 14.06 -13.50
CA ASP A 44 17.58 13.23 -14.05
C ASP A 44 18.01 12.18 -13.03
N ILE A 45 17.41 10.98 -13.14
CA ILE A 45 17.74 9.80 -12.33
C ILE A 45 19.22 9.41 -12.44
N LYS A 46 19.94 9.95 -13.41
CA LYS A 46 21.38 9.74 -13.59
C LYS A 46 22.23 10.56 -12.63
N SER A 47 21.67 11.61 -12.00
CA SER A 47 22.38 12.35 -10.96
C SER A 47 22.56 11.46 -9.71
N PRO A 48 23.79 11.29 -9.19
CA PRO A 48 24.04 10.52 -7.97
C PRO A 48 23.26 11.05 -6.76
N ALA A 49 23.03 12.35 -6.69
CA ALA A 49 22.26 13.00 -5.62
C ALA A 49 20.77 12.62 -5.68
N THR A 50 20.16 12.63 -6.86
CA THR A 50 18.78 12.18 -7.06
C THR A 50 18.63 10.71 -6.71
N LEU A 51 19.54 9.86 -7.19
CA LEU A 51 19.54 8.44 -6.87
C LEU A 51 19.65 8.19 -5.36
N LEU A 52 20.55 8.87 -4.66
CA LEU A 52 20.74 8.75 -3.22
C LEU A 52 19.50 9.19 -2.45
N THR A 53 18.86 10.30 -2.86
CA THR A 53 17.65 10.81 -2.22
C THR A 53 16.48 9.84 -2.39
N VAL A 54 16.30 9.29 -3.59
CA VAL A 54 15.26 8.31 -3.89
C VAL A 54 15.50 7.03 -3.08
N LEU A 55 16.71 6.47 -3.09
CA LEU A 55 17.06 5.29 -2.31
C LEU A 55 16.90 5.53 -0.80
N GLY A 56 17.30 6.69 -0.30
CA GLY A 56 17.13 7.08 1.09
C GLY A 56 15.65 7.12 1.50
N SER A 57 14.79 7.66 0.66
CA SER A 57 13.34 7.71 0.90
C SER A 57 12.72 6.31 0.92
N TYR A 58 13.10 5.44 -0.02
CA TYR A 58 12.66 4.04 0.00
C TYR A 58 13.15 3.33 1.26
N ALA A 59 14.39 3.53 1.66
CA ALA A 59 14.90 2.97 2.91
C ALA A 59 14.08 3.45 4.11
N CYS A 60 13.78 4.74 4.22
CA CYS A 60 12.91 5.27 5.29
C CYS A 60 11.54 4.60 5.30
N ILE A 61 10.88 4.44 4.15
CA ILE A 61 9.58 3.77 4.04
C ILE A 61 9.67 2.32 4.50
N ILE A 62 10.72 1.59 4.11
CA ILE A 62 10.96 0.21 4.51
C ILE A 62 11.13 0.11 6.03
N PHE A 63 11.98 0.95 6.63
CA PHE A 63 12.23 0.95 8.08
C PHE A 63 10.99 1.38 8.90
N LEU A 64 10.13 2.23 8.33
CA LEU A 64 8.88 2.65 8.95
C LEU A 64 7.70 1.71 8.64
N SER A 65 7.88 0.74 7.76
CA SER A 65 6.80 -0.17 7.35
C SER A 65 6.16 -0.96 8.51
N PRO A 66 6.86 -1.33 9.62
CA PRO A 66 6.22 -1.94 10.79
C PRO A 66 5.15 -1.06 11.44
N LEU A 67 5.19 0.26 11.23
CA LEU A 67 4.17 1.19 11.70
C LEU A 67 2.83 0.96 11.00
N PHE A 68 2.86 0.70 9.69
CA PHE A 68 1.67 0.34 8.91
C PHE A 68 1.05 -0.97 9.44
N ASN A 69 1.88 -1.97 9.71
CA ASN A 69 1.40 -3.23 10.28
C ASN A 69 0.81 -3.01 11.68
N GLY A 70 1.34 -2.07 12.46
CA GLY A 70 0.79 -1.67 13.75
C GLY A 70 -0.61 -1.06 13.61
N ALA A 71 -0.83 -0.17 12.64
CA ALA A 71 -2.14 0.41 12.38
C ALA A 71 -3.15 -0.65 11.90
N VAL A 72 -2.73 -1.58 11.03
CA VAL A 72 -3.53 -2.74 10.62
C VAL A 72 -3.88 -3.64 11.79
N ARG A 73 -2.92 -3.85 12.73
CA ARG A 73 -3.13 -4.64 13.95
C ARG A 73 -4.20 -4.03 14.86
N LEU A 74 -4.25 -2.70 15.02
CA LEU A 74 -5.32 -2.05 15.78
C LEU A 74 -6.70 -2.41 15.23
N SER A 75 -6.85 -2.39 13.91
CA SER A 75 -8.10 -2.77 13.25
C SER A 75 -8.40 -4.28 13.39
N ALA A 76 -7.38 -5.13 13.32
CA ALA A 76 -7.51 -6.57 13.51
C ALA A 76 -7.91 -6.92 14.97
N ASN A 77 -7.37 -6.23 15.96
CA ASN A 77 -7.72 -6.41 17.38
C ASN A 77 -9.17 -5.99 17.63
N LEU A 78 -9.62 -4.86 17.04
CA LEU A 78 -11.02 -4.45 17.13
C LEU A 78 -11.95 -5.50 16.52
N ALA A 79 -11.61 -6.04 15.36
CA ALA A 79 -12.35 -7.13 14.71
C ALA A 79 -12.41 -8.41 15.56
N GLN A 80 -11.41 -8.61 16.43
CA GLN A 80 -11.39 -9.73 17.39
C GLN A 80 -12.10 -9.42 18.71
N ASN A 81 -12.78 -8.27 18.83
CA ASN A 81 -13.39 -7.77 20.07
C ASN A 81 -12.38 -7.60 21.21
N GLN A 82 -11.10 -7.38 20.91
CA GLN A 82 -10.07 -7.06 21.90
C GLN A 82 -10.08 -5.56 22.18
N ARG A 83 -9.66 -5.18 23.39
CA ARG A 83 -9.42 -3.77 23.70
C ARG A 83 -8.22 -3.29 22.91
N THR A 84 -8.37 -2.13 22.26
CA THR A 84 -7.31 -1.51 21.48
C THR A 84 -6.75 -0.28 22.21
N TYR A 85 -5.43 -0.20 22.28
CA TYR A 85 -4.71 0.95 22.82
C TYR A 85 -3.79 1.50 21.72
N THR A 86 -3.63 2.83 21.66
CA THR A 86 -2.77 3.47 20.65
C THR A 86 -1.32 2.96 20.72
N SER A 87 -0.85 2.57 21.92
CA SER A 87 0.49 1.98 22.10
C SER A 87 0.71 0.68 21.31
N GLU A 88 -0.35 -0.08 21.00
CA GLU A 88 -0.24 -1.32 20.23
C GLU A 88 0.17 -1.07 18.76
N MET A 89 0.06 0.15 18.30
CA MET A 89 0.60 0.55 17.00
C MET A 89 2.11 0.31 16.93
N PHE A 90 2.81 0.42 18.05
CA PHE A 90 4.25 0.20 18.16
C PHE A 90 4.62 -1.25 18.51
N TYR A 91 3.67 -2.18 18.49
CA TYR A 91 3.89 -3.59 18.82
C TYR A 91 5.08 -4.20 18.07
N TYR A 92 5.20 -3.91 16.78
CA TYR A 92 6.28 -4.47 15.96
C TYR A 92 7.66 -3.85 16.22
N PHE A 93 7.72 -2.79 17.01
CA PHE A 93 8.97 -2.18 17.50
C PHE A 93 9.39 -2.69 18.89
N SER A 94 8.57 -3.51 19.56
CA SER A 94 8.83 -3.97 20.92
C SER A 94 10.01 -4.94 21.05
N GLY A 95 10.50 -5.50 19.93
CA GLY A 95 11.65 -6.40 19.93
C GLY A 95 12.34 -6.44 18.58
N ILE A 96 13.68 -6.47 18.61
CA ILE A 96 14.52 -6.40 17.41
C ILE A 96 14.20 -7.55 16.42
N ARG A 97 13.95 -8.76 16.93
CA ARG A 97 13.60 -9.93 16.12
C ARG A 97 12.25 -9.74 15.42
N LEU A 98 11.26 -9.20 16.12
CA LEU A 98 9.93 -8.96 15.58
C LEU A 98 9.96 -7.84 14.53
N TYR A 99 10.72 -6.79 14.82
CA TYR A 99 10.94 -5.67 13.92
C TYR A 99 11.52 -6.11 12.57
N PHE A 100 12.66 -6.79 12.57
CA PHE A 100 13.29 -7.26 11.33
C PHE A 100 12.45 -8.32 10.60
N LYS A 101 11.75 -9.20 11.33
CA LYS A 101 10.79 -10.15 10.75
C LYS A 101 9.69 -9.41 9.98
N THR A 102 9.17 -8.32 10.53
CA THR A 102 8.10 -7.54 9.90
C THR A 102 8.61 -6.76 8.69
N ILE A 103 9.82 -6.19 8.75
CA ILE A 103 10.47 -5.58 7.59
C ILE A 103 10.64 -6.62 6.47
N LEU A 104 11.16 -7.80 6.78
CA LEU A 104 11.34 -8.87 5.80
C LEU A 104 10.02 -9.30 5.17
N PHE A 105 8.97 -9.44 5.97
CA PHE A 105 7.62 -9.72 5.47
C PHE A 105 7.15 -8.64 4.48
N ASN A 106 7.25 -7.36 4.85
CA ASN A 106 6.83 -6.25 4.00
C ASN A 106 7.67 -6.15 2.72
N LEU A 107 8.97 -6.42 2.79
CA LEU A 107 9.84 -6.49 1.61
C LEU A 107 9.38 -7.59 0.65
N ILE A 108 9.13 -8.80 1.13
CA ILE A 108 8.71 -9.92 0.29
C ILE A 108 7.36 -9.61 -0.37
N VAL A 109 6.38 -9.16 0.41
CA VAL A 109 5.04 -8.79 -0.10
C VAL A 109 5.14 -7.63 -1.10
N GLY A 110 5.91 -6.60 -0.78
CA GLY A 110 6.15 -5.45 -1.66
C GLY A 110 6.83 -5.84 -2.98
N TRP A 111 7.82 -6.74 -2.95
CA TRP A 111 8.45 -7.28 -4.15
C TRP A 111 7.47 -8.04 -5.03
N PHE A 112 6.63 -8.91 -4.45
CA PHE A 112 5.59 -9.60 -5.19
C PHE A 112 4.62 -8.62 -5.86
N PHE A 113 4.18 -7.61 -5.11
CA PHE A 113 3.31 -6.56 -5.64
C PHE A 113 3.97 -5.83 -6.82
N LEU A 114 5.23 -5.39 -6.68
CA LEU A 114 5.96 -4.69 -7.73
C LEU A 114 6.13 -5.52 -8.99
N ILE A 115 6.47 -6.81 -8.86
CA ILE A 115 6.61 -7.71 -10.00
C ILE A 115 5.28 -7.85 -10.73
N LEU A 116 4.18 -8.10 -10.00
CA LEU A 116 2.86 -8.28 -10.61
C LEU A 116 2.33 -6.99 -11.22
N SER A 117 2.49 -5.85 -10.55
CA SER A 117 2.12 -4.54 -11.08
C SER A 117 2.87 -4.26 -12.40
N ARG A 118 4.16 -4.58 -12.49
CA ARG A 118 4.93 -4.41 -13.74
C ARG A 118 4.49 -5.36 -14.84
N LEU A 119 4.11 -6.58 -14.51
CA LEU A 119 3.61 -7.56 -15.50
C LEU A 119 2.22 -7.20 -16.03
N THR A 120 1.42 -6.51 -15.25
CA THR A 120 0.04 -6.12 -15.58
C THR A 120 -0.11 -4.66 -16.01
N ASP A 121 0.99 -3.92 -16.18
CA ASP A 121 1.00 -2.50 -16.53
C ASP A 121 0.58 -2.27 -18.00
N VAL A 122 -0.74 -2.24 -18.22
CA VAL A 122 -1.37 -2.03 -19.53
C VAL A 122 -0.95 -0.70 -20.14
N TYR A 123 -0.76 0.36 -19.33
CA TYR A 123 -0.34 1.67 -19.80
C TYR A 123 1.05 1.63 -20.44
N THR A 124 2.01 1.00 -19.80
CA THR A 124 3.38 0.87 -20.37
C THR A 124 3.38 0.06 -21.66
N TYR A 125 2.59 -1.00 -21.75
CA TYR A 125 2.46 -1.77 -23.01
C TYR A 125 1.79 -0.95 -24.12
N ALA A 126 0.68 -0.27 -23.82
CA ALA A 126 -0.02 0.59 -24.77
C ALA A 126 0.88 1.73 -25.27
N SER A 127 1.60 2.39 -24.37
CA SER A 127 2.50 3.49 -24.74
C SER A 127 3.66 3.02 -25.64
N LYS A 128 4.24 1.84 -25.39
CA LYS A 128 5.28 1.26 -26.26
C LYS A 128 4.75 0.92 -27.65
N ILE A 129 3.56 0.31 -27.75
CA ILE A 129 2.96 -0.01 -29.04
C ILE A 129 2.64 1.26 -29.83
N LEU A 130 2.09 2.28 -29.15
CA LEU A 130 1.79 3.55 -29.78
C LEU A 130 3.05 4.31 -30.22
N SER A 131 4.11 4.31 -29.39
CA SER A 131 5.37 4.96 -29.77
C SER A 131 6.09 4.28 -30.93
N ALA A 132 6.01 2.95 -31.02
CA ALA A 132 6.58 2.21 -32.16
C ALA A 132 5.83 2.49 -33.49
N ASN A 133 4.55 2.88 -33.42
CA ASN A 133 3.72 3.21 -34.60
C ASN A 133 3.58 4.72 -34.85
N LEU A 134 4.30 5.56 -34.07
CA LEU A 134 4.38 7.00 -34.31
C LEU A 134 5.41 7.24 -35.43
N GLY A 135 4.93 7.21 -36.70
CA GLY A 135 5.58 8.00 -37.73
C GLY A 135 5.42 9.49 -37.37
N ASP A 136 6.00 10.40 -38.17
CA ASP A 136 6.05 11.87 -37.95
C ASP A 136 4.71 12.60 -37.69
N SER A 137 3.60 11.89 -37.68
CA SER A 137 2.25 12.39 -37.35
C SER A 137 2.02 12.34 -35.84
N GLY A 138 2.22 13.42 -35.13
CA GLY A 138 2.08 13.57 -33.67
C GLY A 138 0.94 12.81 -32.97
N LEU A 139 0.75 13.04 -31.67
CA LEU A 139 -0.32 12.43 -30.86
C LEU A 139 -1.71 12.86 -31.36
N SER A 140 -2.46 11.97 -32.02
CA SER A 140 -3.87 12.21 -32.34
C SER A 140 -4.76 12.08 -31.10
N ALA A 141 -5.94 12.71 -31.10
CA ALA A 141 -6.92 12.62 -30.02
C ALA A 141 -7.29 11.16 -29.67
N GLU A 142 -7.37 10.29 -30.69
CA GLU A 142 -7.64 8.85 -30.48
C GLU A 142 -6.52 8.15 -29.71
N LYS A 143 -5.26 8.45 -30.02
CA LYS A 143 -4.10 7.88 -29.30
C LYS A 143 -4.06 8.34 -27.85
N ILE A 144 -4.39 9.60 -27.59
CA ILE A 144 -4.52 10.14 -26.22
C ILE A 144 -5.64 9.42 -25.45
N ALA A 145 -6.80 9.22 -26.09
CA ALA A 145 -7.91 8.50 -25.46
C ALA A 145 -7.53 7.05 -25.08
N VAL A 146 -6.82 6.34 -25.96
CA VAL A 146 -6.32 4.98 -25.68
C VAL A 146 -5.34 4.98 -24.50
N LEU A 147 -4.42 5.95 -24.40
CA LEU A 147 -3.49 6.06 -23.29
C LEU A 147 -4.19 6.35 -21.96
N ILE A 148 -5.20 7.24 -21.97
CA ILE A 148 -6.01 7.53 -20.77
C ILE A 148 -6.75 6.26 -20.33
N PHE A 149 -7.38 5.55 -21.26
CA PHE A 149 -8.10 4.32 -20.95
C PHE A 149 -7.17 3.24 -20.41
N ALA A 150 -5.99 3.05 -21.00
CA ALA A 150 -4.97 2.13 -20.52
C ALA A 150 -4.46 2.50 -19.13
N ALA A 151 -4.28 3.79 -18.84
CA ALA A 151 -3.87 4.28 -17.52
C ALA A 151 -4.94 3.99 -16.45
N VAL A 152 -6.22 4.20 -16.78
CA VAL A 152 -7.34 3.89 -15.86
C VAL A 152 -7.39 2.38 -15.56
N ILE A 153 -7.25 1.53 -16.59
CA ILE A 153 -7.22 0.08 -16.41
C ILE A 153 -6.04 -0.34 -15.54
N SER A 154 -4.83 0.18 -15.82
CA SER A 154 -3.64 -0.12 -14.99
C SER A 154 -3.87 0.29 -13.53
N ALA A 155 -4.40 1.48 -13.27
CA ALA A 155 -4.70 1.93 -11.91
C ALA A 155 -5.71 1.02 -11.19
N ILE A 156 -6.75 0.56 -11.90
CA ILE A 156 -7.73 -0.38 -11.31
C ILE A 156 -7.05 -1.71 -10.97
N ILE A 157 -6.23 -2.25 -11.88
CA ILE A 157 -5.50 -3.50 -11.64
C ILE A 157 -4.55 -3.35 -10.44
N ASP A 158 -3.78 -2.25 -10.36
CA ASP A 158 -2.87 -2.00 -9.26
C ASP A 158 -3.58 -1.87 -7.91
N ILE A 159 -4.73 -1.20 -7.87
CA ILE A 159 -5.57 -1.12 -6.66
C ILE A 159 -6.04 -2.52 -6.25
N LEU A 160 -6.52 -3.33 -7.18
CA LEU A 160 -6.96 -4.70 -6.89
C LEU A 160 -5.81 -5.58 -6.41
N LEU A 161 -4.65 -5.51 -7.04
CA LEU A 161 -3.44 -6.23 -6.61
C LEU A 161 -3.00 -5.79 -5.22
N TYR A 162 -3.00 -4.49 -4.94
CA TYR A 162 -2.67 -3.97 -3.62
C TYR A 162 -3.61 -4.51 -2.55
N LEU A 163 -4.92 -4.43 -2.77
CA LEU A 163 -5.92 -4.88 -1.81
C LEU A 163 -5.81 -6.38 -1.52
N ILE A 164 -5.54 -7.18 -2.54
CA ILE A 164 -5.50 -8.63 -2.42
C ILE A 164 -4.15 -9.09 -1.87
N LEU A 165 -3.03 -8.62 -2.46
CA LEU A 165 -1.71 -9.14 -2.12
C LEU A 165 -1.11 -8.43 -0.89
N VAL A 166 -1.24 -7.12 -0.78
CA VAL A 166 -0.59 -6.37 0.29
C VAL A 166 -1.49 -6.29 1.50
N HIS A 167 -2.65 -5.69 1.34
CA HIS A 167 -3.53 -5.38 2.46
C HIS A 167 -4.05 -6.63 3.17
N PHE A 168 -4.54 -7.62 2.40
CA PHE A 168 -5.08 -8.83 2.98
C PHE A 168 -4.00 -9.69 3.67
N GLN A 169 -2.79 -9.76 3.10
CA GLN A 169 -1.66 -10.44 3.74
C GLN A 169 -1.21 -9.73 5.01
N MET A 170 -1.20 -8.40 5.04
CA MET A 170 -0.92 -7.63 6.26
C MET A 170 -1.95 -7.91 7.36
N LEU A 171 -3.23 -8.02 7.01
CA LEU A 171 -4.29 -8.38 7.94
C LEU A 171 -4.06 -9.76 8.55
N VAL A 172 -3.81 -10.78 7.72
CA VAL A 172 -3.57 -12.15 8.21
C VAL A 172 -2.30 -12.21 9.06
N TYR A 173 -1.23 -11.53 8.65
CA TYR A 173 -0.01 -11.41 9.45
C TYR A 173 -0.27 -10.76 10.80
N SER A 174 -1.14 -9.74 10.87
CA SER A 174 -1.51 -9.06 12.10
C SER A 174 -2.39 -9.93 13.03
N ILE A 175 -3.21 -10.80 12.46
CA ILE A 175 -4.04 -11.76 13.22
C ILE A 175 -3.20 -12.92 13.77
N GLN A 176 -2.17 -13.38 13.02
CA GLN A 176 -1.32 -14.51 13.37
C GLN A 176 0.18 -14.15 13.35
N PRO A 177 0.65 -13.26 14.24
CA PRO A 177 2.03 -12.73 14.20
C PRO A 177 3.09 -13.78 14.53
N GLU A 178 2.70 -14.93 15.06
CA GLU A 178 3.63 -16.03 15.41
C GLU A 178 4.20 -16.75 14.19
N ARG A 179 3.49 -16.73 13.06
CA ARG A 179 3.96 -17.33 11.83
C ARG A 179 5.21 -16.62 11.31
N GLY A 180 6.13 -17.37 10.70
CA GLY A 180 7.30 -16.80 10.05
C GLY A 180 6.95 -15.92 8.85
N ALA A 181 7.81 -14.96 8.49
CA ALA A 181 7.59 -14.06 7.35
C ALA A 181 7.33 -14.83 6.04
N PHE A 182 8.16 -15.83 5.74
CA PHE A 182 7.97 -16.68 4.56
C PHE A 182 6.69 -17.52 4.64
N GLY A 183 6.39 -18.11 5.80
CA GLY A 183 5.15 -18.87 5.99
C GLY A 183 3.91 -18.03 5.76
N CYS A 184 3.89 -16.78 6.25
CA CYS A 184 2.79 -15.86 6.01
C CYS A 184 2.66 -15.50 4.53
N THR A 185 3.76 -15.31 3.80
CA THR A 185 3.69 -14.89 2.40
C THR A 185 3.26 -16.05 1.48
N PHE A 186 3.93 -17.19 1.59
CA PHE A 186 3.73 -18.30 0.63
C PHE A 186 2.50 -19.18 0.93
N LEU A 187 2.17 -19.39 2.20
CA LEU A 187 0.96 -20.14 2.56
C LEU A 187 -0.33 -19.32 2.35
N LEU A 188 -0.22 -17.99 2.42
CA LEU A 188 -1.37 -17.11 2.27
C LEU A 188 -1.67 -16.73 0.83
N LEU A 189 -0.74 -16.83 -0.10
CA LEU A 189 -1.01 -16.59 -1.53
C LEU A 189 -2.16 -17.48 -2.04
N PRO A 190 -2.14 -18.82 -1.89
CA PRO A 190 -3.27 -19.66 -2.30
C PRO A 190 -4.57 -19.32 -1.58
N PHE A 191 -4.49 -18.99 -0.28
CA PHE A 191 -5.66 -18.59 0.51
C PHE A 191 -6.30 -17.30 -0.02
N VAL A 192 -5.49 -16.30 -0.35
CA VAL A 192 -5.95 -15.03 -0.91
C VAL A 192 -6.60 -15.24 -2.27
N PHE A 193 -5.98 -16.03 -3.17
CA PHE A 193 -6.55 -16.32 -4.48
C PHE A 193 -7.86 -17.13 -4.39
N LYS A 194 -7.95 -18.10 -3.50
CA LYS A 194 -9.17 -18.86 -3.26
C LYS A 194 -10.33 -17.98 -2.79
N ASN A 195 -10.05 -16.95 -1.99
CA ASN A 195 -11.03 -16.04 -1.44
C ASN A 195 -11.14 -14.71 -2.19
N PHE A 196 -10.53 -14.60 -3.37
CA PHE A 196 -10.50 -13.39 -4.19
C PHE A 196 -11.89 -12.78 -4.41
N GLY A 197 -12.88 -13.60 -4.76
CA GLY A 197 -14.26 -13.13 -5.00
C GLY A 197 -14.89 -12.45 -3.78
N LYS A 198 -14.59 -12.92 -2.58
CA LYS A 198 -15.11 -12.32 -1.33
C LYS A 198 -14.40 -11.01 -1.03
N ALA A 199 -13.07 -10.96 -1.16
CA ALA A 199 -12.30 -9.72 -1.01
C ALA A 199 -12.74 -8.66 -2.03
N LEU A 200 -12.98 -9.05 -3.28
CA LEU A 200 -13.51 -8.17 -4.33
C LEU A 200 -14.93 -7.68 -4.00
N SER A 201 -15.82 -8.55 -3.56
CA SER A 201 -17.18 -8.18 -3.16
C SER A 201 -17.18 -7.17 -2.01
N LEU A 202 -16.32 -7.36 -1.02
CA LEU A 202 -16.15 -6.40 0.07
C LEU A 202 -15.66 -5.05 -0.47
N PHE A 203 -14.65 -5.04 -1.31
CA PHE A 203 -14.15 -3.82 -1.93
C PHE A 203 -15.23 -3.08 -2.73
N LEU A 204 -15.99 -3.79 -3.57
CA LEU A 204 -17.08 -3.21 -4.35
C LEU A 204 -18.17 -2.60 -3.47
N SER A 205 -18.45 -3.18 -2.30
CA SER A 205 -19.41 -2.62 -1.34
C SER A 205 -18.94 -1.29 -0.76
N PHE A 206 -17.64 -1.01 -0.77
CA PHE A 206 -17.06 0.25 -0.28
C PHE A 206 -16.79 1.28 -1.40
N ILE A 207 -17.04 0.98 -2.67
CA ILE A 207 -16.66 1.86 -3.77
C ILE A 207 -17.29 3.26 -3.67
N GLY A 208 -18.53 3.35 -3.20
CA GLY A 208 -19.20 4.62 -2.95
C GLY A 208 -18.56 5.42 -1.81
N TRP A 209 -18.08 4.74 -0.78
CA TRP A 209 -17.36 5.37 0.34
C TRP A 209 -15.97 5.85 -0.08
N PHE A 210 -15.28 5.11 -0.96
CA PHE A 210 -14.00 5.54 -1.52
C PHE A 210 -14.15 6.79 -2.40
N ALA A 211 -15.27 6.96 -3.09
CA ALA A 211 -15.55 8.20 -3.81
C ALA A 211 -15.61 9.42 -2.87
N LEU A 212 -16.07 9.23 -1.62
CA LEU A 212 -16.06 10.29 -0.62
C LEU A 212 -14.66 10.56 -0.04
N CYS A 213 -13.68 9.68 -0.24
CA CYS A 213 -12.31 9.87 0.24
C CYS A 213 -11.54 10.98 -0.50
N PHE A 214 -12.09 11.54 -1.59
CA PHE A 214 -11.61 12.81 -2.14
C PHE A 214 -11.67 13.95 -1.12
N PHE A 215 -12.54 13.84 -0.12
CA PHE A 215 -12.58 14.76 1.00
C PHE A 215 -11.81 14.18 2.19
N VAL A 216 -10.92 14.95 2.79
CA VAL A 216 -10.03 14.50 3.87
C VAL A 216 -10.82 13.95 5.07
N VAL A 217 -11.89 14.63 5.48
CA VAL A 217 -12.67 14.22 6.65
C VAL A 217 -13.33 12.85 6.49
N PRO A 218 -14.06 12.53 5.40
CA PRO A 218 -14.57 11.19 5.16
C PRO A 218 -13.49 10.12 5.09
N SER A 219 -12.30 10.41 4.55
CA SER A 219 -11.21 9.43 4.44
C SER A 219 -10.72 8.95 5.81
N MET A 220 -10.72 9.82 6.82
CA MET A 220 -10.34 9.47 8.20
C MET A 220 -11.26 8.40 8.83
N TYR A 221 -12.49 8.26 8.35
CA TYR A 221 -13.43 7.24 8.82
C TYR A 221 -13.52 6.05 7.86
N THR A 222 -13.55 6.31 6.57
CA THR A 222 -13.72 5.28 5.54
C THR A 222 -12.56 4.28 5.54
N VAL A 223 -11.32 4.76 5.60
CA VAL A 223 -10.14 3.89 5.57
C VAL A 223 -10.07 2.98 6.80
N PRO A 224 -10.14 3.48 8.06
CA PRO A 224 -10.18 2.61 9.24
C PRO A 224 -11.36 1.65 9.24
N TYR A 225 -12.53 2.08 8.78
CA TYR A 225 -13.73 1.24 8.72
C TYR A 225 -13.57 0.11 7.70
N PHE A 226 -13.08 0.41 6.50
CA PHE A 226 -12.78 -0.59 5.48
C PHE A 226 -11.77 -1.63 5.99
N ILE A 227 -10.69 -1.20 6.65
CA ILE A 227 -9.66 -2.11 7.14
C ILE A 227 -10.23 -3.01 8.25
N THR A 228 -11.07 -2.47 9.13
CA THR A 228 -11.73 -3.27 10.18
C THR A 228 -12.74 -4.27 9.60
N ALA A 229 -13.50 -3.88 8.58
CA ALA A 229 -14.39 -4.78 7.86
C ALA A 229 -13.61 -5.91 7.16
N SER A 230 -12.49 -5.56 6.50
CA SER A 230 -11.58 -6.53 5.88
C SER A 230 -10.95 -7.48 6.90
N ALA A 231 -10.62 -6.99 8.11
CA ALA A 231 -10.10 -7.81 9.20
C ALA A 231 -11.14 -8.81 9.73
N ASN A 232 -12.40 -8.40 9.83
CA ASN A 232 -13.51 -9.29 10.18
C ASN A 232 -13.71 -10.39 9.13
N GLU A 233 -13.67 -10.05 7.85
CA GLU A 233 -13.77 -11.00 6.74
C GLU A 233 -12.58 -11.98 6.78
N ALA A 234 -11.34 -11.49 6.91
CA ALA A 234 -10.15 -12.32 7.02
C ALA A 234 -10.23 -13.31 8.19
N LYS A 235 -10.69 -12.85 9.36
CA LYS A 235 -10.90 -13.70 10.54
C LYS A 235 -11.93 -14.78 10.29
N TRP A 236 -13.06 -14.46 9.66
CA TRP A 236 -14.12 -15.41 9.34
C TRP A 236 -13.62 -16.48 8.36
N LEU A 237 -12.89 -16.07 7.32
CA LEU A 237 -12.31 -16.96 6.33
C LEU A 237 -11.26 -17.90 6.93
N LEU A 238 -10.40 -17.40 7.83
CA LEU A 238 -9.42 -18.21 8.54
C LEU A 238 -10.07 -19.26 9.44
N LYS A 239 -11.22 -18.95 10.07
CA LYS A 239 -11.97 -19.91 10.88
C LYS A 239 -12.67 -20.98 10.06
N ALA A 240 -13.03 -20.69 8.82
CA ALA A 240 -13.69 -21.63 7.93
C ALA A 240 -12.73 -22.67 7.30
N GLU A 241 -11.41 -22.40 7.33
CA GLU A 241 -10.39 -23.32 6.80
C GLU A 241 -9.77 -24.24 7.86
N TYR A 242 -9.96 -23.94 9.16
CA TYR A 242 -9.47 -24.71 10.30
C TYR A 242 -10.62 -25.13 11.23
#